data_58e904f02c9a3d7c4ec631b20aa9af0f
#
_entry.id   58e904f02c9a3d7c4ec631b20aa9af0f
#
_cell.length_a   1.000
_cell.length_b   1.000
_cell.length_c   1.000
_cell.angle_alpha   90.00
_cell.angle_beta   90.00
_cell.angle_gamma   90.00
#
_symmetry.space_group_name_H-M   'P 1'
#
loop_
_entity.id
_entity.type
_entity.pdbx_description
1 polymer ?
#
loop_
_entity_poly.entity_id
_entity_poly.type
_entity_poly.pdbx_seq_one_letter_code
_entity_poly.pdbx_strand_id
1 'polypeptide(L)'
;KQREFVQGTFSRYVSPAVVDQLVKNPSSVGISGDRQEATFIFTDIAGFTTTSEQLGAEELSHVLNEYLDGACEIILKYEGTIDKFIGDAIMAIFNAPIRQADHAERAVRCALELDTYAEAFRKERNARDIPIGVTRIGIHTGQAVIGNFGSQSRMDFTALGDTVNTAARTEGVNKYFGTRVCCTEDAAALCPNVKFRQIGDIVLKGKTTPTALFSPIAETEDSALIEGYGAAYALLTSEGAGAEAAFRDLARAFPSDPIIQFHIGRMDKGIVSARVVMDD
;
A
#
# COMPACT_ATOMS: atom_id res chain seq x y z
N LYS A 1 -38.26 4.20 5.46
CA LYS A 1 -37.73 5.58 5.32
C LYS A 1 -36.76 5.94 6.46
N GLN A 2 -37.19 5.92 7.77
CA GLN A 2 -36.29 6.28 8.88
C GLN A 2 -35.15 5.27 9.05
N ARG A 3 -35.41 3.97 8.93
CA ARG A 3 -34.38 2.92 8.99
C ARG A 3 -33.37 3.03 7.84
N GLU A 4 -33.85 3.28 6.62
CA GLU A 4 -33.00 3.48 5.43
C GLU A 4 -32.14 4.74 5.56
N PHE A 5 -32.70 5.82 6.10
CA PHE A 5 -31.96 7.06 6.37
C PHE A 5 -30.85 6.84 7.42
N VAL A 6 -31.18 6.19 8.53
CA VAL A 6 -30.21 5.89 9.59
C VAL A 6 -29.11 4.95 9.04
N GLN A 7 -29.47 3.89 8.32
CA GLN A 7 -28.52 2.96 7.72
C GLN A 7 -27.62 3.67 6.69
N GLY A 8 -28.19 4.49 5.80
CA GLY A 8 -27.42 5.24 4.80
C GLY A 8 -26.50 6.29 5.42
N THR A 9 -26.92 6.93 6.54
CA THR A 9 -26.07 7.86 7.29
C THR A 9 -24.95 7.11 8.02
N PHE A 10 -25.27 5.99 8.66
CA PHE A 10 -24.31 5.16 9.39
C PHE A 10 -23.24 4.56 8.46
N SER A 11 -23.61 4.18 7.22
CA SER A 11 -22.67 3.70 6.21
C SER A 11 -21.65 4.74 5.72
N ARG A 12 -21.79 6.02 6.11
CA ARG A 12 -20.77 7.05 5.88
C ARG A 12 -19.70 7.09 6.96
N TYR A 13 -19.97 6.53 8.13
CA TYR A 13 -19.05 6.50 9.27
C TYR A 13 -18.46 5.12 9.49
N VAL A 14 -19.10 4.07 8.98
CA VAL A 14 -18.67 2.68 9.10
C VAL A 14 -18.74 2.04 7.72
N SER A 15 -17.73 1.25 7.37
CA SER A 15 -17.69 0.56 6.07
C SER A 15 -19.01 -0.18 5.77
N PRO A 16 -19.57 -0.06 4.57
CA PRO A 16 -20.80 -0.74 4.17
C PRO A 16 -20.79 -2.24 4.47
N ALA A 17 -19.67 -2.93 4.25
CA ALA A 17 -19.53 -4.35 4.53
C ALA A 17 -19.68 -4.68 6.03
N VAL A 18 -19.19 -3.81 6.90
CA VAL A 18 -19.35 -3.95 8.37
C VAL A 18 -20.79 -3.69 8.77
N VAL A 19 -21.44 -2.66 8.22
CA VAL A 19 -22.85 -2.37 8.47
C VAL A 19 -23.75 -3.55 8.05
N ASP A 20 -23.51 -4.11 6.88
CA ASP A 20 -24.25 -5.29 6.39
C ASP A 20 -24.08 -6.50 7.28
N GLN A 21 -22.88 -6.75 7.78
CA GLN A 21 -22.63 -7.84 8.74
C GLN A 21 -23.40 -7.63 10.04
N LEU A 22 -23.37 -6.42 10.61
CA LEU A 22 -24.08 -6.08 11.84
C LEU A 22 -25.61 -6.20 11.68
N VAL A 23 -26.14 -5.83 10.52
CA VAL A 23 -27.58 -5.99 10.20
C VAL A 23 -27.97 -7.46 10.07
N LYS A 24 -27.11 -8.28 9.44
CA LYS A 24 -27.36 -9.74 9.28
C LYS A 24 -27.17 -10.51 10.58
N ASN A 25 -26.24 -10.10 11.41
CA ASN A 25 -25.88 -10.77 12.68
C ASN A 25 -25.86 -9.76 13.84
N PRO A 26 -27.02 -9.32 14.36
CA PRO A 26 -27.08 -8.36 15.45
C PRO A 26 -26.36 -8.80 16.74
N SER A 27 -26.20 -10.10 16.94
CA SER A 27 -25.47 -10.68 18.08
C SER A 27 -23.94 -10.50 17.97
N SER A 28 -23.41 -10.13 16.81
CA SER A 28 -21.98 -9.85 16.61
C SER A 28 -21.57 -8.42 17.03
N VAL A 29 -22.49 -7.64 17.59
CA VAL A 29 -22.25 -6.26 18.07
C VAL A 29 -21.44 -6.22 19.38
N GLY A 30 -20.91 -7.32 19.87
CA GLY A 30 -20.05 -7.36 21.05
C GLY A 30 -18.57 -7.07 20.74
N ILE A 31 -17.79 -6.76 21.79
CA ILE A 31 -16.34 -6.75 21.70
C ILE A 31 -15.89 -8.17 21.36
N SER A 32 -15.40 -8.38 20.16
CA SER A 32 -14.95 -9.70 19.69
C SER A 32 -13.91 -9.49 18.57
N GLY A 33 -12.90 -10.35 18.56
CA GLY A 33 -11.92 -10.38 17.49
C GLY A 33 -11.47 -11.80 17.22
N ASP A 34 -11.45 -12.18 15.96
CA ASP A 34 -10.98 -13.48 15.52
C ASP A 34 -9.61 -13.37 14.85
N ARG A 35 -8.73 -14.33 15.15
CA ARG A 35 -7.46 -14.44 14.44
C ARG A 35 -7.72 -14.99 13.03
N GLN A 36 -7.32 -14.22 12.04
CA GLN A 36 -7.52 -14.62 10.65
C GLN A 36 -6.44 -14.00 9.75
N GLU A 37 -6.19 -14.64 8.63
CA GLU A 37 -5.36 -14.07 7.58
C GLU A 37 -6.14 -12.99 6.81
N ALA A 38 -5.47 -11.88 6.58
CA ALA A 38 -6.00 -10.79 5.78
C ALA A 38 -4.87 -10.04 5.08
N THR A 39 -5.22 -9.26 4.05
CA THR A 39 -4.30 -8.36 3.37
C THR A 39 -4.66 -6.93 3.74
N PHE A 40 -3.63 -6.16 4.07
CA PHE A 40 -3.73 -4.77 4.49
C PHE A 40 -3.12 -3.85 3.45
N ILE A 41 -3.80 -2.75 3.15
CA ILE A 41 -3.28 -1.63 2.38
C ILE A 41 -3.14 -0.43 3.31
N PHE A 42 -1.97 0.22 3.25
CA PHE A 42 -1.75 1.55 3.78
C PHE A 42 -1.37 2.49 2.64
N THR A 43 -1.96 3.68 2.63
CA THR A 43 -1.59 4.75 1.70
C THR A 43 -1.13 5.97 2.48
N ASP A 44 -0.31 6.82 1.85
CA ASP A 44 0.13 8.10 2.41
C ASP A 44 0.52 9.04 1.26
N ILE A 45 0.21 10.33 1.37
CA ILE A 45 0.61 11.35 0.40
C ILE A 45 1.91 12.00 0.86
N ALA A 46 2.98 11.84 0.08
CA ALA A 46 4.28 12.39 0.42
C ALA A 46 4.22 13.92 0.61
N GLY A 47 4.70 14.39 1.77
CA GLY A 47 4.76 15.83 2.06
C GLY A 47 3.43 16.51 2.32
N PHE A 48 2.34 15.76 2.57
CA PHE A 48 1.01 16.33 2.80
C PHE A 48 0.97 17.30 3.98
N THR A 49 1.74 17.10 5.04
CA THR A 49 1.86 18.04 6.15
C THR A 49 2.30 19.44 5.65
N THR A 50 3.32 19.49 4.78
CA THR A 50 3.79 20.75 4.19
C THR A 50 2.72 21.36 3.28
N THR A 51 2.04 20.54 2.48
CA THR A 51 0.91 20.99 1.65
C THR A 51 -0.21 21.59 2.51
N SER A 52 -0.53 20.94 3.63
CA SER A 52 -1.59 21.39 4.53
C SER A 52 -1.29 22.75 5.22
N GLU A 53 -0.01 23.08 5.39
CA GLU A 53 0.43 24.36 5.92
C GLU A 53 0.38 25.48 4.86
N GLN A 54 0.46 25.13 3.57
CA GLN A 54 0.44 26.09 2.45
C GLN A 54 -0.96 26.43 1.96
N LEU A 55 -1.89 25.49 2.07
CA LEU A 55 -3.27 25.69 1.62
C LEU A 55 -4.16 26.29 2.71
N GLY A 56 -5.13 27.10 2.32
CA GLY A 56 -6.20 27.52 3.20
C GLY A 56 -7.07 26.35 3.66
N ALA A 57 -7.68 26.44 4.84
CA ALA A 57 -8.45 25.35 5.44
C ALA A 57 -9.60 24.83 4.54
N GLU A 58 -10.27 25.73 3.83
CA GLU A 58 -11.37 25.39 2.92
C GLU A 58 -10.84 24.63 1.69
N GLU A 59 -9.78 25.11 1.06
CA GLU A 59 -9.15 24.49 -0.10
C GLU A 59 -8.54 23.13 0.26
N LEU A 60 -7.83 23.04 1.40
CA LEU A 60 -7.29 21.79 1.92
C LEU A 60 -8.41 20.75 2.12
N SER A 61 -9.52 21.15 2.76
CA SER A 61 -10.65 20.25 2.99
C SER A 61 -11.27 19.77 1.67
N HIS A 62 -11.43 20.67 0.71
CA HIS A 62 -11.97 20.30 -0.60
C HIS A 62 -11.06 19.31 -1.33
N VAL A 63 -9.77 19.61 -1.43
CA VAL A 63 -8.79 18.77 -2.12
C VAL A 63 -8.66 17.39 -1.47
N LEU A 64 -8.57 17.35 -0.13
CA LEU A 64 -8.48 16.08 0.60
C LEU A 64 -9.73 15.24 0.43
N ASN A 65 -10.93 15.82 0.58
CA ASN A 65 -12.17 15.07 0.41
C ASN A 65 -12.31 14.50 -0.99
N GLU A 66 -11.98 15.27 -2.03
CA GLU A 66 -12.05 14.80 -3.41
C GLU A 66 -11.06 13.65 -3.67
N TYR A 67 -9.85 13.75 -3.12
CA TYR A 67 -8.87 12.65 -3.19
C TYR A 67 -9.39 11.39 -2.48
N LEU A 68 -9.91 11.55 -1.26
CA LEU A 68 -10.42 10.42 -0.48
C LEU A 68 -11.66 9.78 -1.12
N ASP A 69 -12.55 10.58 -1.71
CA ASP A 69 -13.74 10.06 -2.40
C ASP A 69 -13.35 9.11 -3.54
N GLY A 70 -12.47 9.52 -4.45
CA GLY A 70 -12.03 8.66 -5.55
C GLY A 70 -11.22 7.44 -5.07
N ALA A 71 -10.37 7.61 -4.05
CA ALA A 71 -9.64 6.49 -3.47
C ALA A 71 -10.58 5.47 -2.82
N CYS A 72 -11.61 5.93 -2.09
CA CYS A 72 -12.62 5.08 -1.48
C CYS A 72 -13.44 4.31 -2.53
N GLU A 73 -13.86 4.95 -3.62
CA GLU A 73 -14.57 4.29 -4.72
C GLU A 73 -13.76 3.12 -5.28
N ILE A 74 -12.44 3.30 -5.46
CA ILE A 74 -11.55 2.24 -5.94
C ILE A 74 -11.46 1.11 -4.93
N ILE A 75 -11.21 1.40 -3.64
CA ILE A 75 -11.11 0.37 -2.61
C ILE A 75 -12.41 -0.45 -2.52
N LEU A 76 -13.57 0.21 -2.54
CA LEU A 76 -14.88 -0.44 -2.50
C LEU A 76 -15.16 -1.26 -3.77
N LYS A 77 -14.73 -0.81 -4.94
CA LYS A 77 -14.82 -1.57 -6.20
C LYS A 77 -14.13 -2.93 -6.12
N TYR A 78 -12.99 -2.99 -5.43
CA TYR A 78 -12.26 -4.24 -5.18
C TYR A 78 -12.75 -4.98 -3.92
N GLU A 79 -13.88 -4.54 -3.35
CA GLU A 79 -14.49 -5.10 -2.13
C GLU A 79 -13.56 -5.04 -0.91
N GLY A 80 -12.68 -4.04 -0.84
CA GLY A 80 -11.90 -3.71 0.34
C GLY A 80 -12.76 -3.05 1.41
N THR A 81 -12.45 -3.31 2.65
CA THR A 81 -13.07 -2.67 3.82
C THR A 81 -12.19 -1.53 4.29
N ILE A 82 -12.67 -0.29 4.20
CA ILE A 82 -11.98 0.87 4.75
C ILE A 82 -12.09 0.81 6.27
N ASP A 83 -10.96 0.70 6.95
CA ASP A 83 -10.90 0.71 8.41
C ASP A 83 -11.01 2.16 8.93
N LYS A 84 -10.06 3.00 8.53
CA LYS A 84 -10.00 4.39 8.96
C LYS A 84 -9.15 5.26 8.05
N PHE A 85 -9.34 6.56 8.19
CA PHE A 85 -8.43 7.59 7.71
C PHE A 85 -7.49 8.04 8.85
N ILE A 86 -6.22 8.25 8.53
CA ILE A 86 -5.19 8.74 9.45
C ILE A 86 -4.58 9.98 8.78
N GLY A 87 -5.24 11.14 8.95
CA GLY A 87 -4.94 12.32 8.14
C GLY A 87 -5.31 12.08 6.67
N ASP A 88 -4.33 12.14 5.79
CA ASP A 88 -4.43 11.83 4.37
C ASP A 88 -4.25 10.33 4.05
N ALA A 89 -3.81 9.55 5.03
CA ALA A 89 -3.58 8.13 4.87
C ALA A 89 -4.88 7.31 4.98
N ILE A 90 -4.95 6.22 4.22
CA ILE A 90 -6.05 5.27 4.26
C ILE A 90 -5.52 3.91 4.72
N MET A 91 -6.20 3.31 5.69
CA MET A 91 -6.04 1.91 6.05
C MET A 91 -7.22 1.10 5.51
N ALA A 92 -6.95 0.09 4.70
CA ALA A 92 -7.97 -0.82 4.17
C ALA A 92 -7.61 -2.29 4.43
N ILE A 93 -8.64 -3.12 4.60
CA ILE A 93 -8.54 -4.55 4.91
C ILE A 93 -9.26 -5.35 3.82
N PHE A 94 -8.62 -6.41 3.34
CA PHE A 94 -9.20 -7.40 2.43
C PHE A 94 -9.29 -8.76 3.15
N ASN A 95 -10.32 -9.54 2.88
CA ASN A 95 -10.70 -10.78 3.55
C ASN A 95 -11.42 -10.59 4.90
N ALA A 96 -11.85 -9.38 5.22
CA ALA A 96 -12.66 -9.09 6.41
C ALA A 96 -13.51 -7.83 6.21
N PRO A 97 -14.75 -7.80 6.70
CA PRO A 97 -15.47 -8.87 7.39
C PRO A 97 -15.94 -9.99 6.45
N ILE A 98 -15.92 -9.74 5.13
CA ILE A 98 -16.33 -10.70 4.11
C ILE A 98 -15.10 -11.50 3.67
N ARG A 99 -15.21 -12.82 3.66
CA ARG A 99 -14.14 -13.72 3.22
C ARG A 99 -13.94 -13.65 1.71
N GLN A 100 -12.69 -13.60 1.30
CA GLN A 100 -12.27 -13.50 -0.10
C GLN A 100 -11.08 -14.44 -0.33
N ALA A 101 -11.24 -15.44 -1.18
CA ALA A 101 -10.15 -16.39 -1.48
C ALA A 101 -8.96 -15.74 -2.21
N ASP A 102 -9.21 -14.64 -2.90
CA ASP A 102 -8.27 -13.88 -3.74
C ASP A 102 -7.91 -12.51 -3.12
N HIS A 103 -8.03 -12.36 -1.79
CA HIS A 103 -7.88 -11.08 -1.08
C HIS A 103 -6.56 -10.35 -1.38
N ALA A 104 -5.45 -11.08 -1.49
CA ALA A 104 -4.14 -10.48 -1.76
C ALA A 104 -4.07 -9.94 -3.20
N GLU A 105 -4.55 -10.70 -4.19
CA GLU A 105 -4.57 -10.24 -5.58
C GLU A 105 -5.53 -9.06 -5.77
N ARG A 106 -6.70 -9.06 -5.10
CA ARG A 106 -7.60 -7.90 -5.08
C ARG A 106 -6.93 -6.67 -4.51
N ALA A 107 -6.21 -6.80 -3.40
CA ALA A 107 -5.46 -5.70 -2.77
C ALA A 107 -4.38 -5.14 -3.71
N VAL A 108 -3.61 -6.01 -4.37
CA VAL A 108 -2.57 -5.56 -5.31
C VAL A 108 -3.17 -4.87 -6.53
N ARG A 109 -4.23 -5.40 -7.13
CA ARG A 109 -4.93 -4.77 -8.26
C ARG A 109 -5.57 -3.44 -7.86
N CYS A 110 -6.17 -3.38 -6.67
CA CYS A 110 -6.66 -2.14 -6.08
C CYS A 110 -5.55 -1.10 -5.95
N ALA A 111 -4.39 -1.48 -5.43
CA ALA A 111 -3.25 -0.59 -5.27
C ALA A 111 -2.72 -0.04 -6.60
N LEU A 112 -2.69 -0.85 -7.67
CA LEU A 112 -2.30 -0.40 -9.01
C LEU A 112 -3.29 0.61 -9.60
N GLU A 113 -4.59 0.41 -9.40
CA GLU A 113 -5.62 1.36 -9.84
C GLU A 113 -5.59 2.63 -8.99
N LEU A 114 -5.37 2.51 -7.67
CA LEU A 114 -5.16 3.65 -6.76
C LEU A 114 -3.95 4.49 -7.17
N ASP A 115 -2.82 3.86 -7.52
CA ASP A 115 -1.64 4.55 -8.00
C ASP A 115 -1.92 5.35 -9.28
N THR A 116 -2.65 4.73 -10.22
CA THR A 116 -3.05 5.38 -11.47
C THR A 116 -3.94 6.60 -11.20
N TYR A 117 -4.93 6.46 -10.34
CA TYR A 117 -5.82 7.55 -9.91
C TYR A 117 -5.04 8.67 -9.22
N ALA A 118 -4.23 8.32 -8.22
CA ALA A 118 -3.47 9.27 -7.43
C ALA A 118 -2.49 10.09 -8.29
N GLU A 119 -1.83 9.46 -9.26
CA GLU A 119 -0.94 10.16 -10.19
C GLU A 119 -1.69 11.10 -11.14
N ALA A 120 -2.87 10.71 -11.61
CA ALA A 120 -3.73 11.60 -12.41
C ALA A 120 -4.19 12.79 -11.57
N PHE A 121 -4.67 12.55 -10.36
CA PHE A 121 -5.08 13.58 -9.40
C PHE A 121 -3.93 14.54 -9.07
N ARG A 122 -2.76 14.01 -8.74
CA ARG A 122 -1.54 14.78 -8.45
C ARG A 122 -1.17 15.71 -9.61
N LYS A 123 -1.13 15.19 -10.83
CA LYS A 123 -0.77 15.96 -12.03
C LYS A 123 -1.76 17.08 -12.28
N GLU A 124 -3.05 16.81 -12.16
CA GLU A 124 -4.11 17.81 -12.33
C GLU A 124 -4.02 18.92 -11.29
N ARG A 125 -3.80 18.59 -10.01
CA ARG A 125 -3.68 19.58 -8.92
C ARG A 125 -2.43 20.42 -9.06
N ASN A 126 -1.29 19.80 -9.33
CA ASN A 126 -0.04 20.53 -9.54
C ASN A 126 -0.11 21.48 -10.76
N ALA A 127 -0.87 21.14 -11.80
CA ALA A 127 -1.11 22.05 -12.94
C ALA A 127 -1.97 23.27 -12.56
N ARG A 128 -2.61 23.26 -11.39
CA ARG A 128 -3.40 24.35 -10.81
C ARG A 128 -2.68 25.03 -9.63
N ASP A 129 -1.36 24.85 -9.52
CA ASP A 129 -0.53 25.37 -8.43
C ASP A 129 -0.91 24.85 -7.01
N ILE A 130 -1.62 23.71 -6.93
CA ILE A 130 -1.93 23.02 -5.68
C ILE A 130 -0.90 21.89 -5.51
N PRO A 131 0.11 22.03 -4.62
CA PRO A 131 1.21 21.10 -4.52
C PRO A 131 0.78 19.80 -3.81
N ILE A 132 0.48 18.75 -4.57
CA ILE A 132 0.20 17.42 -4.06
C ILE A 132 1.38 16.50 -4.36
N GLY A 133 1.86 15.80 -3.34
CA GLY A 133 2.93 14.80 -3.45
C GLY A 133 2.46 13.49 -4.08
N VAL A 134 3.41 12.59 -4.28
CA VAL A 134 3.10 11.22 -4.74
C VAL A 134 2.40 10.45 -3.63
N THR A 135 1.41 9.64 -3.99
CA THR A 135 0.83 8.66 -3.06
C THR A 135 1.72 7.43 -3.01
N ARG A 136 2.04 6.99 -1.80
CA ARG A 136 2.75 5.75 -1.54
C ARG A 136 1.80 4.72 -1.00
N ILE A 137 1.94 3.47 -1.42
CA ILE A 137 1.05 2.36 -1.07
C ILE A 137 1.89 1.18 -0.61
N GLY A 138 1.59 0.68 0.59
CA GLY A 138 2.20 -0.51 1.16
C GLY A 138 1.19 -1.63 1.35
N ILE A 139 1.56 -2.86 0.98
CA ILE A 139 0.68 -4.02 1.04
C ILE A 139 1.38 -5.14 1.81
N HIS A 140 0.68 -5.74 2.75
CA HIS A 140 1.16 -6.92 3.46
C HIS A 140 0.02 -7.88 3.77
N THR A 141 0.29 -9.17 3.71
CA THR A 141 -0.63 -10.26 4.08
C THR A 141 -0.11 -11.00 5.30
N GLY A 142 -0.98 -11.31 6.23
CA GLY A 142 -0.63 -12.12 7.38
C GLY A 142 -1.75 -12.26 8.40
N GLN A 143 -1.45 -12.92 9.50
CA GLN A 143 -2.38 -13.16 10.58
C GLN A 143 -2.56 -11.92 11.45
N ALA A 144 -3.81 -11.52 11.67
CA ALA A 144 -4.19 -10.44 12.57
C ALA A 144 -5.43 -10.82 13.37
N VAL A 145 -5.67 -10.14 14.48
CA VAL A 145 -6.94 -10.23 15.20
C VAL A 145 -7.86 -9.15 14.69
N ILE A 146 -8.94 -9.52 14.01
CA ILE A 146 -9.85 -8.59 13.32
C ILE A 146 -11.24 -8.71 13.94
N GLY A 147 -11.84 -7.59 14.26
CA GLY A 147 -13.16 -7.53 14.86
C GLY A 147 -13.50 -6.18 15.47
N ASN A 148 -14.45 -6.18 16.40
CA ASN A 148 -14.91 -4.99 17.08
C ASN A 148 -14.08 -4.76 18.36
N PHE A 149 -13.36 -3.66 18.40
CA PHE A 149 -12.54 -3.25 19.53
C PHE A 149 -12.96 -1.88 20.05
N GLY A 150 -12.87 -1.70 21.36
CA GLY A 150 -13.18 -0.40 21.96
C GLY A 150 -13.81 -0.53 23.36
N SER A 151 -14.73 0.37 23.64
CA SER A 151 -15.46 0.42 24.91
C SER A 151 -16.96 0.18 24.69
N GLN A 152 -17.72 0.12 25.77
CA GLN A 152 -19.20 0.02 25.69
C GLN A 152 -19.85 1.22 24.96
N SER A 153 -19.19 2.38 24.95
CA SER A 153 -19.72 3.61 24.34
C SER A 153 -19.20 3.90 22.93
N ARG A 154 -18.09 3.25 22.54
CA ARG A 154 -17.48 3.43 21.21
C ARG A 154 -16.74 2.17 20.81
N MET A 155 -17.06 1.64 19.64
CA MET A 155 -16.39 0.51 19.03
C MET A 155 -15.98 0.84 17.60
N ASP A 156 -14.81 0.35 17.23
CA ASP A 156 -14.30 0.39 15.85
C ASP A 156 -14.12 -1.04 15.36
N PHE A 157 -14.56 -1.34 14.14
CA PHE A 157 -14.18 -2.57 13.45
C PHE A 157 -12.80 -2.36 12.86
N THR A 158 -11.81 -3.07 13.40
CA THR A 158 -10.40 -2.86 13.02
C THR A 158 -9.58 -4.15 13.20
N ALA A 159 -8.30 -4.07 12.86
CA ALA A 159 -7.34 -5.15 13.01
C ALA A 159 -6.23 -4.79 13.99
N LEU A 160 -5.81 -5.77 14.79
CA LEU A 160 -4.69 -5.66 15.72
C LEU A 160 -3.64 -6.73 15.41
N GLY A 161 -2.38 -6.34 15.45
CA GLY A 161 -1.24 -7.24 15.28
C GLY A 161 -0.07 -6.61 14.56
N ASP A 162 1.06 -7.30 14.61
CA ASP A 162 2.29 -6.85 13.93
C ASP A 162 2.13 -6.81 12.39
N THR A 163 1.24 -7.62 11.83
CA THR A 163 0.85 -7.63 10.42
C THR A 163 0.40 -6.24 9.95
N VAL A 164 -0.42 -5.56 10.75
CA VAL A 164 -0.90 -4.20 10.43
C VAL A 164 0.27 -3.22 10.38
N ASN A 165 1.16 -3.28 11.38
CA ASN A 165 2.35 -2.44 11.44
C ASN A 165 3.32 -2.72 10.27
N THR A 166 3.43 -3.97 9.85
CA THR A 166 4.26 -4.37 8.72
C THR A 166 3.75 -3.74 7.42
N ALA A 167 2.42 -3.73 7.18
CA ALA A 167 1.85 -3.05 6.02
C ALA A 167 2.13 -1.54 6.02
N ALA A 168 1.97 -0.88 7.17
CA ALA A 168 2.29 0.55 7.31
C ALA A 168 3.78 0.84 7.06
N ARG A 169 4.69 -0.01 7.57
CA ARG A 169 6.13 0.13 7.31
C ARG A 169 6.46 -0.12 5.84
N THR A 170 5.77 -1.05 5.18
CA THR A 170 5.93 -1.32 3.74
C THR A 170 5.53 -0.10 2.90
N GLU A 171 4.51 0.67 3.32
CA GLU A 171 4.20 1.97 2.69
C GLU A 171 5.41 2.91 2.77
N GLY A 172 5.95 3.11 3.98
CA GLY A 172 7.05 4.04 4.22
C GLY A 172 8.34 3.72 3.47
N VAL A 173 8.56 2.45 3.11
CA VAL A 173 9.74 2.01 2.34
C VAL A 173 9.78 2.63 0.94
N ASN A 174 8.61 2.91 0.33
CA ASN A 174 8.55 3.50 -1.01
C ASN A 174 9.40 4.75 -1.17
N LYS A 175 9.54 5.58 -0.12
CA LYS A 175 10.33 6.81 -0.18
C LYS A 175 11.82 6.56 -0.44
N TYR A 176 12.35 5.41 0.01
CA TYR A 176 13.77 5.08 -0.14
C TYR A 176 14.08 4.52 -1.51
N PHE A 177 13.15 3.77 -2.09
CA PHE A 177 13.31 3.16 -3.41
C PHE A 177 12.79 4.03 -4.56
N GLY A 178 12.09 5.14 -4.24
CA GLY A 178 11.42 5.97 -5.23
C GLY A 178 10.24 5.28 -5.90
N THR A 179 9.74 4.19 -5.31
CA THR A 179 8.55 3.48 -5.76
C THR A 179 7.28 4.11 -5.21
N ARG A 180 6.12 3.77 -5.78
CA ARG A 180 4.82 4.19 -5.29
C ARG A 180 4.02 3.04 -4.70
N VAL A 181 4.25 1.81 -5.17
CA VAL A 181 3.58 0.61 -4.66
C VAL A 181 4.62 -0.44 -4.30
N CYS A 182 4.60 -0.88 -3.04
CA CYS A 182 5.40 -1.99 -2.54
C CYS A 182 4.52 -3.02 -1.83
N CYS A 183 4.86 -4.28 -1.97
CA CYS A 183 4.26 -5.37 -1.20
C CYS A 183 5.33 -6.30 -0.63
N THR A 184 4.99 -7.02 0.43
CA THR A 184 5.83 -8.07 0.97
C THR A 184 5.68 -9.37 0.17
N GLU A 185 6.65 -10.29 0.33
CA GLU A 185 6.62 -11.63 -0.25
C GLU A 185 5.33 -12.37 0.13
N ASP A 186 4.87 -12.25 1.39
CA ASP A 186 3.63 -12.90 1.85
C ASP A 186 2.40 -12.48 1.03
N ALA A 187 2.34 -11.22 0.59
CA ALA A 187 1.28 -10.76 -0.29
C ALA A 187 1.52 -11.18 -1.74
N ALA A 188 2.74 -11.03 -2.25
CA ALA A 188 3.09 -11.34 -3.64
C ALA A 188 2.89 -12.83 -3.96
N ALA A 189 3.23 -13.74 -3.03
CA ALA A 189 3.09 -15.19 -3.20
C ALA A 189 1.64 -15.66 -3.39
N LEU A 190 0.67 -14.86 -2.93
CA LEU A 190 -0.77 -15.14 -3.09
C LEU A 190 -1.39 -14.52 -4.36
N CYS A 191 -0.57 -13.95 -5.25
CA CYS A 191 -1.02 -13.27 -6.46
C CYS A 191 -0.48 -13.93 -7.74
N PRO A 192 -0.93 -15.14 -8.11
CA PRO A 192 -0.36 -15.91 -9.22
C PRO A 192 -0.54 -15.23 -10.58
N ASN A 193 -1.50 -14.31 -10.72
CA ASN A 193 -1.79 -13.64 -11.99
C ASN A 193 -1.20 -12.21 -12.06
N VAL A 194 -0.37 -11.82 -11.09
CA VAL A 194 0.33 -10.53 -11.08
C VAL A 194 1.82 -10.76 -11.20
N LYS A 195 2.48 -9.99 -12.06
CA LYS A 195 3.94 -10.00 -12.16
C LYS A 195 4.53 -9.03 -11.15
N PHE A 196 5.67 -9.40 -10.59
CA PHE A 196 6.37 -8.60 -9.61
C PHE A 196 7.84 -8.45 -9.94
N ARG A 197 8.42 -7.35 -9.52
CA ARG A 197 9.84 -7.10 -9.53
C ARG A 197 10.33 -7.02 -8.09
N GLN A 198 11.26 -7.90 -7.69
CA GLN A 198 11.82 -7.86 -6.34
C GLN A 198 12.70 -6.62 -6.18
N ILE A 199 12.54 -5.90 -5.08
CA ILE A 199 13.28 -4.66 -4.78
C ILE A 199 14.51 -4.98 -3.94
N GLY A 200 14.35 -5.86 -2.93
CA GLY A 200 15.42 -6.22 -2.00
C GLY A 200 14.89 -7.00 -0.80
N ASP A 201 15.83 -7.46 0.03
CA ASP A 201 15.57 -8.07 1.33
C ASP A 201 15.76 -6.99 2.40
N ILE A 202 14.65 -6.44 2.89
CA ILE A 202 14.63 -5.22 3.67
C ILE A 202 14.45 -5.54 5.14
N VAL A 203 15.36 -5.05 5.98
CA VAL A 203 15.16 -5.06 7.43
C VAL A 203 14.30 -3.85 7.78
N LEU A 204 13.00 -4.08 7.92
CA LEU A 204 12.03 -3.02 8.27
C LEU A 204 12.30 -2.50 9.68
N LYS A 205 12.01 -1.23 9.93
CA LYS A 205 12.20 -0.58 11.25
C LYS A 205 11.55 -1.40 12.38
N GLY A 206 12.34 -1.74 13.40
CA GLY A 206 11.88 -2.57 14.53
C GLY A 206 11.72 -4.06 14.22
N LYS A 207 12.22 -4.53 13.07
CA LYS A 207 12.38 -5.96 12.76
C LYS A 207 13.86 -6.34 12.79
N THR A 208 14.12 -7.62 13.03
CA THR A 208 15.51 -8.18 13.00
C THR A 208 15.73 -9.05 11.76
N THR A 209 14.66 -9.63 11.24
CA THR A 209 14.66 -10.46 10.04
C THR A 209 14.34 -9.61 8.79
N PRO A 210 15.10 -9.79 7.70
CA PRO A 210 14.76 -9.20 6.42
C PRO A 210 13.41 -9.71 5.92
N THR A 211 12.67 -8.84 5.25
CA THR A 211 11.45 -9.16 4.52
C THR A 211 11.71 -8.86 3.05
N ALA A 212 11.50 -9.82 2.17
CA ALA A 212 11.60 -9.59 0.74
C ALA A 212 10.45 -8.69 0.29
N LEU A 213 10.80 -7.58 -0.37
CA LEU A 213 9.85 -6.61 -0.89
C LEU A 213 9.81 -6.62 -2.41
N PHE A 214 8.62 -6.42 -2.93
CA PHE A 214 8.30 -6.48 -4.34
C PHE A 214 7.53 -5.23 -4.77
N SER A 215 7.75 -4.80 -6.02
CA SER A 215 6.90 -3.84 -6.71
C SER A 215 6.05 -4.58 -7.73
N PRO A 216 4.72 -4.47 -7.71
CA PRO A 216 3.89 -5.04 -8.75
C PRO A 216 4.14 -4.31 -10.07
N ILE A 217 4.11 -5.08 -11.17
CA ILE A 217 4.39 -4.59 -12.51
C ILE A 217 3.07 -4.30 -13.21
N ALA A 218 2.90 -3.09 -13.72
CA ALA A 218 1.76 -2.75 -14.56
C ALA A 218 1.83 -3.51 -15.90
N GLU A 219 0.69 -3.87 -16.47
CA GLU A 219 0.62 -4.60 -17.75
C GLU A 219 1.26 -3.82 -18.92
N THR A 220 1.40 -2.50 -18.77
CA THR A 220 2.00 -1.59 -19.76
C THR A 220 3.52 -1.44 -19.62
N GLU A 221 4.14 -2.12 -18.64
CA GLU A 221 5.57 -2.01 -18.38
C GLU A 221 6.40 -2.63 -19.52
N ASP A 222 7.58 -2.05 -19.79
CA ASP A 222 8.48 -2.52 -20.83
C ASP A 222 9.03 -3.91 -20.50
N SER A 223 8.82 -4.88 -21.40
CA SER A 223 9.27 -6.27 -21.20
C SER A 223 10.80 -6.38 -21.12
N ALA A 224 11.54 -5.54 -21.85
CA ALA A 224 12.99 -5.52 -21.80
C ALA A 224 13.51 -5.02 -20.43
N LEU A 225 12.81 -4.06 -19.81
CA LEU A 225 13.08 -3.64 -18.44
C LEU A 225 12.88 -4.80 -17.46
N ILE A 226 11.75 -5.51 -17.57
CA ILE A 226 11.40 -6.60 -16.64
C ILE A 226 12.41 -7.73 -16.73
N GLU A 227 12.71 -8.21 -17.94
CA GLU A 227 13.64 -9.31 -18.19
C GLU A 227 15.06 -8.94 -17.79
N GLY A 228 15.52 -7.76 -18.22
CA GLY A 228 16.85 -7.27 -17.90
C GLY A 228 17.06 -7.07 -16.40
N TYR A 229 16.07 -6.48 -15.72
CA TYR A 229 16.12 -6.32 -14.27
C TYR A 229 16.14 -7.67 -13.55
N GLY A 230 15.30 -8.62 -13.95
CA GLY A 230 15.27 -9.97 -13.38
C GLY A 230 16.63 -10.67 -13.48
N ALA A 231 17.29 -10.59 -14.64
CA ALA A 231 18.63 -11.14 -14.84
C ALA A 231 19.70 -10.45 -13.97
N ALA A 232 19.69 -9.12 -13.89
CA ALA A 232 20.63 -8.36 -13.06
C ALA A 232 20.41 -8.63 -11.56
N TYR A 233 19.15 -8.72 -11.13
CA TYR A 233 18.81 -9.01 -9.73
C TYR A 233 19.20 -10.43 -9.33
N ALA A 234 19.07 -11.42 -10.22
CA ALA A 234 19.54 -12.77 -9.98
C ALA A 234 21.07 -12.83 -9.76
N LEU A 235 21.84 -12.02 -10.49
CA LEU A 235 23.28 -11.88 -10.25
C LEU A 235 23.58 -11.22 -8.89
N LEU A 236 22.76 -10.23 -8.48
CA LEU A 236 22.92 -9.55 -7.20
C LEU A 236 22.65 -10.49 -6.01
N THR A 237 21.64 -11.36 -6.11
CA THR A 237 21.29 -12.32 -5.06
C THR A 237 22.25 -13.51 -4.95
N SER A 238 22.84 -13.93 -6.07
CA SER A 238 23.82 -15.00 -6.11
C SER A 238 25.25 -14.55 -5.80
N GLU A 239 25.45 -13.27 -5.42
CA GLU A 239 26.76 -12.65 -5.28
C GLU A 239 27.66 -12.84 -6.53
N GLY A 240 26.99 -12.96 -7.70
CA GLY A 240 27.62 -13.23 -8.97
C GLY A 240 28.48 -12.07 -9.46
N ALA A 241 29.67 -12.39 -9.98
CA ALA A 241 30.47 -11.41 -10.70
C ALA A 241 29.69 -10.85 -11.88
N GLY A 242 29.59 -9.50 -11.97
CA GLY A 242 28.89 -8.84 -13.08
C GLY A 242 27.55 -8.20 -12.70
N ALA A 243 27.04 -8.36 -11.47
CA ALA A 243 25.80 -7.70 -11.03
C ALA A 243 25.89 -6.18 -11.23
N GLU A 244 27.00 -5.56 -10.83
CA GLU A 244 27.21 -4.11 -10.99
C GLU A 244 27.19 -3.70 -12.48
N ALA A 245 27.89 -4.44 -13.35
CA ALA A 245 27.92 -4.15 -14.77
C ALA A 245 26.50 -4.26 -15.40
N ALA A 246 25.74 -5.30 -15.04
CA ALA A 246 24.37 -5.51 -15.49
C ALA A 246 23.44 -4.36 -15.05
N PHE A 247 23.51 -3.90 -13.80
CA PHE A 247 22.74 -2.77 -13.33
C PHE A 247 23.16 -1.45 -14.00
N ARG A 248 24.45 -1.23 -14.28
CA ARG A 248 24.91 -0.05 -15.02
C ARG A 248 24.44 -0.04 -16.46
N ASP A 249 24.38 -1.19 -17.13
CA ASP A 249 23.81 -1.31 -18.47
C ASP A 249 22.30 -1.02 -18.48
N LEU A 250 21.56 -1.53 -17.50
CA LEU A 250 20.16 -1.20 -17.30
C LEU A 250 19.94 0.29 -17.02
N ALA A 251 20.79 0.92 -16.21
CA ALA A 251 20.68 2.35 -15.91
C ALA A 251 20.90 3.23 -17.15
N ARG A 252 21.69 2.77 -18.13
CA ARG A 252 21.83 3.47 -19.42
C ARG A 252 20.59 3.34 -20.28
N ALA A 253 19.96 2.15 -20.28
CA ALA A 253 18.75 1.88 -21.05
C ALA A 253 17.49 2.51 -20.39
N PHE A 254 17.41 2.48 -19.06
CA PHE A 254 16.28 2.94 -18.26
C PHE A 254 16.71 3.93 -17.17
N PRO A 255 17.20 5.13 -17.53
CA PRO A 255 17.81 6.07 -16.58
C PRO A 255 16.84 6.66 -15.56
N SER A 256 15.54 6.62 -15.83
CA SER A 256 14.49 7.13 -14.95
C SER A 256 13.88 6.07 -14.02
N ASP A 257 14.29 4.79 -14.14
CA ASP A 257 13.74 3.74 -13.27
C ASP A 257 14.28 3.88 -11.83
N PRO A 258 13.39 4.10 -10.85
CA PRO A 258 13.82 4.44 -9.49
C PRO A 258 14.53 3.27 -8.78
N ILE A 259 14.12 2.02 -9.04
CA ILE A 259 14.70 0.85 -8.39
C ILE A 259 16.11 0.59 -8.92
N ILE A 260 16.31 0.74 -10.23
CA ILE A 260 17.65 0.65 -10.84
C ILE A 260 18.55 1.73 -10.24
N GLN A 261 18.09 2.98 -10.18
CA GLN A 261 18.87 4.09 -9.61
C GLN A 261 19.18 3.88 -8.13
N PHE A 262 18.27 3.30 -7.37
CA PHE A 262 18.53 2.92 -5.97
C PHE A 262 19.70 1.93 -5.86
N HIS A 263 19.71 0.86 -6.67
CA HIS A 263 20.80 -0.11 -6.65
C HIS A 263 22.13 0.50 -7.13
N ILE A 264 22.11 1.31 -8.17
CA ILE A 264 23.30 2.06 -8.65
C ILE A 264 23.88 2.94 -7.52
N GLY A 265 23.04 3.72 -6.85
CA GLY A 265 23.47 4.58 -5.75
C GLY A 265 24.10 3.81 -4.57
N ARG A 266 23.71 2.55 -4.36
CA ARG A 266 24.35 1.65 -3.39
C ARG A 266 25.69 1.11 -3.90
N MET A 267 25.74 0.69 -5.16
CA MET A 267 26.96 0.20 -5.82
C MET A 267 28.05 1.27 -5.88
N ASP A 268 27.68 2.53 -6.10
CA ASP A 268 28.60 3.67 -6.05
C ASP A 268 29.22 3.88 -4.66
N LYS A 269 28.57 3.38 -3.62
CA LYS A 269 29.07 3.33 -2.23
C LYS A 269 29.78 2.00 -1.89
N GLY A 270 30.01 1.14 -2.88
CA GLY A 270 30.66 -0.17 -2.71
C GLY A 270 29.73 -1.25 -2.13
N ILE A 271 28.41 -1.04 -2.12
CA ILE A 271 27.44 -2.00 -1.57
C ILE A 271 26.77 -2.78 -2.74
N VAL A 272 27.23 -4.01 -2.94
CA VAL A 272 26.68 -4.94 -3.95
C VAL A 272 25.95 -6.07 -3.21
N SER A 273 24.71 -5.85 -2.85
CA SER A 273 23.91 -6.80 -2.06
C SER A 273 22.40 -6.53 -2.23
N ALA A 274 21.61 -7.58 -2.24
CA ALA A 274 20.14 -7.48 -2.20
C ALA A 274 19.63 -7.06 -0.81
N ARG A 275 20.41 -7.30 0.24
CA ARG A 275 20.06 -6.92 1.62
C ARG A 275 20.16 -5.42 1.83
N VAL A 276 19.10 -4.84 2.37
CA VAL A 276 19.02 -3.42 2.70
C VAL A 276 18.64 -3.26 4.17
N VAL A 277 19.46 -2.54 4.93
CA VAL A 277 19.14 -2.15 6.30
C VAL A 277 18.62 -0.72 6.26
N MET A 278 17.43 -0.52 6.80
CA MET A 278 16.83 0.82 6.91
C MET A 278 17.42 1.49 8.14
N ASP A 279 18.23 2.52 7.94
CA ASP A 279 18.69 3.37 9.03
C ASP A 279 17.52 4.25 9.51
N ASP A 280 17.56 4.63 10.81
CA ASP A 280 16.54 5.45 11.48
C ASP A 280 16.39 6.87 10.92
#